data_375a8b0e4e5835e90f82e92abf4dcf50
#
_entry.id   375a8b0e4e5835e90f82e92abf4dcf50
#
_cell.length_a   1.000
_cell.length_b   1.000
_cell.length_c   1.000
_cell.angle_alpha   90.00
_cell.angle_beta   90.00
_cell.angle_gamma   90.00
#
_symmetry.space_group_name_H-M   'P 1'
#
loop_
_entity.id
_entity.type
_entity.pdbx_description
1 polymer ?
#
loop_
_entity_poly.entity_id
_entity_poly.type
_entity_poly.pdbx_seq_one_letter_code
_entity_poly.pdbx_strand_id
1 'polypeptide(L)'
;MDIAKKIAEELEIKVTQVEAAVKLIDEGCTIPFIARYRKEVTGALNDEQLRNLDERLKYLRNLEDRKAQVLASIEEQGKLTEELKAAITAAETMVLVEDLYRPYKQKRRTRATIAKEKGLEPLAQFIYAQEATEDVEVKAAEFISDEEGKEVATAQDAVSYTHLRAHE
;
A
#
# COMPACT_ATOMS: atom_id res chain seq x y z
N MET A 1 -7.98 -17.99 2.64
CA MET A 1 -7.74 -18.92 1.50
C MET A 1 -6.84 -20.07 1.94
N ASP A 2 -7.07 -21.29 1.46
CA ASP A 2 -6.17 -22.42 1.76
C ASP A 2 -5.00 -22.39 0.75
N ILE A 3 -3.88 -21.83 1.20
CA ILE A 3 -2.68 -21.59 0.36
C ILE A 3 -2.11 -22.94 -0.13
N ALA A 4 -2.10 -23.97 0.71
CA ALA A 4 -1.53 -25.26 0.35
C ALA A 4 -2.32 -25.94 -0.77
N LYS A 5 -3.65 -25.91 -0.72
CA LYS A 5 -4.51 -26.41 -1.79
C LYS A 5 -4.32 -25.63 -3.08
N LYS A 6 -4.29 -24.30 -3.00
CA LYS A 6 -4.13 -23.46 -4.20
C LYS A 6 -2.79 -23.73 -4.91
N ILE A 7 -1.69 -23.84 -4.16
CA ILE A 7 -0.38 -24.20 -4.74
C ILE A 7 -0.38 -25.61 -5.33
N ALA A 8 -1.00 -26.57 -4.64
CA ALA A 8 -1.10 -27.94 -5.11
C ALA A 8 -1.85 -28.06 -6.45
N GLU A 9 -2.94 -27.32 -6.60
CA GLU A 9 -3.71 -27.23 -7.86
C GLU A 9 -2.90 -26.57 -8.97
N GLU A 10 -2.23 -25.45 -8.70
CA GLU A 10 -1.47 -24.68 -9.68
C GLU A 10 -0.20 -25.42 -10.17
N LEU A 11 0.46 -26.18 -9.30
CA LEU A 11 1.68 -26.91 -9.64
C LEU A 11 1.44 -28.38 -9.97
N GLU A 12 0.19 -28.85 -9.96
CA GLU A 12 -0.23 -30.23 -10.22
C GLU A 12 0.52 -31.25 -9.32
N ILE A 13 0.68 -30.89 -8.03
CA ILE A 13 1.31 -31.73 -7.00
C ILE A 13 0.35 -32.00 -5.85
N LYS A 14 0.67 -32.97 -5.01
CA LYS A 14 -0.20 -33.32 -3.88
C LYS A 14 -0.13 -32.26 -2.77
N VAL A 15 -1.26 -31.98 -2.13
CA VAL A 15 -1.33 -31.06 -0.99
C VAL A 15 -0.36 -31.44 0.12
N THR A 16 -0.22 -32.74 0.40
CA THR A 16 0.71 -33.26 1.41
C THR A 16 2.18 -32.96 1.09
N GLN A 17 2.55 -32.92 -0.20
CA GLN A 17 3.90 -32.53 -0.64
C GLN A 17 4.13 -31.01 -0.44
N VAL A 18 3.09 -30.20 -0.71
CA VAL A 18 3.16 -28.76 -0.47
C VAL A 18 3.32 -28.47 1.02
N GLU A 19 2.50 -29.08 1.87
CA GLU A 19 2.56 -28.91 3.33
C GLU A 19 3.91 -29.31 3.92
N ALA A 20 4.47 -30.44 3.46
CA ALA A 20 5.80 -30.89 3.87
C ALA A 20 6.90 -29.91 3.44
N ALA A 21 6.83 -29.39 2.20
CA ALA A 21 7.79 -28.40 1.71
C ALA A 21 7.67 -27.08 2.45
N VAL A 22 6.45 -26.58 2.66
CA VAL A 22 6.18 -25.34 3.41
C VAL A 22 6.73 -25.44 4.83
N LYS A 23 6.51 -26.55 5.52
CA LYS A 23 7.05 -26.78 6.87
C LYS A 23 8.58 -26.66 6.89
N LEU A 24 9.28 -27.28 5.94
CA LEU A 24 10.74 -27.20 5.85
C LEU A 24 11.24 -25.78 5.54
N ILE A 25 10.52 -25.04 4.69
CA ILE A 25 10.81 -23.63 4.38
C ILE A 25 10.64 -22.77 5.63
N ASP A 26 9.57 -22.97 6.39
CA ASP A 26 9.28 -22.24 7.63
C ASP A 26 10.30 -22.56 8.74
N GLU A 27 10.87 -23.77 8.74
CA GLU A 27 11.98 -24.17 9.60
C GLU A 27 13.33 -23.53 9.16
N GLY A 28 13.35 -22.75 8.07
CA GLY A 28 14.54 -22.05 7.56
C GLY A 28 15.42 -22.88 6.63
N CYS A 29 14.94 -24.03 6.15
CA CYS A 29 15.67 -24.81 5.18
C CYS A 29 15.71 -24.12 3.81
N THR A 30 16.89 -24.07 3.18
CA THR A 30 17.03 -23.54 1.83
C THR A 30 16.51 -24.51 0.77
N ILE A 31 16.01 -24.00 -0.35
CA ILE A 31 15.50 -24.82 -1.46
C ILE A 31 16.52 -25.87 -1.94
N PRO A 32 17.81 -25.52 -2.19
CA PRO A 32 18.80 -26.51 -2.57
C PRO A 32 19.03 -27.60 -1.51
N PHE A 33 18.91 -27.25 -0.22
CA PHE A 33 19.01 -28.22 0.86
C PHE A 33 17.85 -29.22 0.84
N ILE A 34 16.62 -28.71 0.70
CA ILE A 34 15.40 -29.52 0.62
C ILE A 34 15.46 -30.46 -0.59
N ALA A 35 15.80 -29.93 -1.75
CA ALA A 35 15.91 -30.70 -2.99
C ALA A 35 16.92 -31.83 -2.92
N ARG A 36 18.02 -31.65 -2.16
CA ARG A 36 19.11 -32.64 -2.06
C ARG A 36 18.92 -33.61 -0.91
N TYR A 37 18.48 -33.13 0.26
CA TYR A 37 18.56 -33.90 1.51
C TYR A 37 17.20 -34.22 2.12
N ARG A 38 16.09 -33.74 1.56
CA ARG A 38 14.72 -33.93 2.10
C ARG A 38 13.73 -34.46 1.07
N LYS A 39 14.23 -35.14 0.03
CA LYS A 39 13.39 -35.72 -1.04
C LYS A 39 12.31 -36.66 -0.51
N GLU A 40 12.64 -37.46 0.48
CA GLU A 40 11.72 -38.41 1.07
C GLU A 40 10.53 -37.72 1.76
N VAL A 41 10.79 -36.58 2.44
CA VAL A 41 9.79 -35.81 3.15
C VAL A 41 8.86 -35.09 2.18
N THR A 42 9.42 -34.56 1.08
CA THR A 42 8.66 -33.78 0.09
C THR A 42 8.05 -34.64 -1.03
N GLY A 43 8.15 -35.97 -0.93
CA GLY A 43 7.66 -36.86 -1.98
C GLY A 43 8.37 -36.67 -3.31
N ALA A 44 9.69 -36.45 -3.28
CA ALA A 44 10.59 -36.32 -4.42
C ALA A 44 10.35 -35.08 -5.32
N LEU A 45 9.88 -33.98 -4.74
CA LEU A 45 9.82 -32.70 -5.47
C LEU A 45 11.23 -32.31 -5.97
N ASN A 46 11.31 -31.90 -7.23
CA ASN A 46 12.57 -31.44 -7.82
C ASN A 46 12.85 -29.96 -7.45
N ASP A 47 14.05 -29.48 -7.79
CA ASP A 47 14.51 -28.12 -7.48
C ASP A 47 13.62 -27.05 -8.12
N GLU A 48 13.16 -27.27 -9.35
CA GLU A 48 12.26 -26.35 -10.07
C GLU A 48 10.88 -26.26 -9.41
N GLN A 49 10.27 -27.41 -9.07
CA GLN A 49 9.00 -27.45 -8.37
C GLN A 49 9.08 -26.77 -6.99
N LEU A 50 10.16 -26.96 -6.25
CA LEU A 50 10.39 -26.33 -4.96
C LEU A 50 10.58 -24.81 -5.08
N ARG A 51 11.25 -24.32 -6.12
CA ARG A 51 11.40 -22.87 -6.38
C ARG A 51 10.07 -22.24 -6.73
N ASN A 52 9.32 -22.84 -7.66
CA ASN A 52 8.00 -22.37 -8.04
C ASN A 52 7.04 -22.35 -6.83
N LEU A 53 7.12 -23.38 -5.99
CA LEU A 53 6.37 -23.47 -4.74
C LEU A 53 6.73 -22.32 -3.78
N ASP A 54 8.02 -22.06 -3.55
CA ASP A 54 8.51 -21.00 -2.66
C ASP A 54 8.09 -19.62 -3.15
N GLU A 55 8.25 -19.33 -4.44
CA GLU A 55 7.82 -18.07 -5.05
C GLU A 55 6.31 -17.88 -4.90
N ARG A 56 5.54 -18.93 -5.20
CA ARG A 56 4.08 -18.87 -5.10
C ARG A 56 3.61 -18.76 -3.66
N LEU A 57 4.25 -19.44 -2.73
CA LEU A 57 4.00 -19.34 -1.29
C LEU A 57 4.19 -17.91 -0.78
N LYS A 58 5.30 -17.28 -1.14
CA LYS A 58 5.59 -15.89 -0.79
C LYS A 58 4.55 -14.94 -1.35
N TYR A 59 4.18 -15.12 -2.62
CA TYR A 59 3.15 -14.30 -3.26
C TYR A 59 1.79 -14.42 -2.55
N LEU A 60 1.33 -15.64 -2.27
CA LEU A 60 0.04 -15.87 -1.65
C LEU A 60 0.01 -15.41 -0.18
N ARG A 61 1.10 -15.56 0.56
CA ARG A 61 1.22 -14.99 1.92
C ARG A 61 1.13 -13.46 1.89
N ASN A 62 1.89 -12.81 1.00
CA ASN A 62 1.82 -11.37 0.83
C ASN A 62 0.41 -10.90 0.42
N LEU A 63 -0.29 -11.67 -0.41
CA LEU A 63 -1.67 -11.38 -0.81
C LEU A 63 -2.62 -11.44 0.39
N GLU A 64 -2.54 -12.48 1.22
CA GLU A 64 -3.39 -12.61 2.42
C GLU A 64 -3.07 -11.52 3.46
N ASP A 65 -1.79 -11.22 3.69
CA ASP A 65 -1.37 -10.12 4.56
C ASP A 65 -1.91 -8.78 4.05
N ARG A 66 -1.85 -8.56 2.74
CA ARG A 66 -2.37 -7.33 2.14
C ARG A 66 -3.89 -7.23 2.27
N LYS A 67 -4.63 -8.32 2.06
CA LYS A 67 -6.07 -8.36 2.32
C LYS A 67 -6.41 -7.97 3.75
N ALA A 68 -5.69 -8.54 4.73
CA ALA A 68 -5.89 -8.23 6.14
C ALA A 68 -5.66 -6.74 6.45
N GLN A 69 -4.57 -6.16 5.91
CA GLN A 69 -4.26 -4.73 6.06
C GLN A 69 -5.35 -3.83 5.45
N VAL A 70 -5.82 -4.19 4.24
CA VAL A 70 -6.85 -3.42 3.54
C VAL A 70 -8.18 -3.49 4.29
N LEU A 71 -8.59 -4.67 4.75
CA LEU A 71 -9.80 -4.84 5.56
C LEU A 71 -9.73 -4.01 6.85
N ALA A 72 -8.63 -4.08 7.59
CA ALA A 72 -8.45 -3.29 8.81
C ALA A 72 -8.52 -1.78 8.52
N SER A 73 -7.87 -1.31 7.45
CA SER A 73 -7.90 0.11 7.08
C SER A 73 -9.28 0.62 6.69
N ILE A 74 -10.09 -0.20 6.02
CA ILE A 74 -11.47 0.18 5.66
C ILE A 74 -12.39 0.11 6.88
N GLU A 75 -12.17 -0.85 7.77
CA GLU A 75 -12.91 -1.00 9.03
C GLU A 75 -12.68 0.20 9.96
N GLU A 76 -11.43 0.64 10.12
CA GLU A 76 -11.08 1.87 10.87
C GLU A 76 -11.79 3.12 10.32
N GLN A 77 -12.06 3.16 9.02
CA GLN A 77 -12.82 4.23 8.41
C GLN A 77 -14.34 4.10 8.57
N GLY A 78 -14.81 3.00 9.17
CA GLY A 78 -16.24 2.69 9.33
C GLY A 78 -16.98 2.45 8.00
N LYS A 79 -16.27 2.11 6.93
CA LYS A 79 -16.82 1.94 5.57
C LYS A 79 -16.84 0.49 5.10
N LEU A 80 -16.51 -0.46 5.96
CA LEU A 80 -16.48 -1.88 5.61
C LEU A 80 -17.91 -2.42 5.52
N THR A 81 -18.31 -2.85 4.33
CA THR A 81 -19.56 -3.58 4.10
C THR A 81 -19.29 -5.07 3.97
N GLU A 82 -20.29 -5.93 4.28
CA GLU A 82 -20.15 -7.38 4.14
C GLU A 82 -19.87 -7.79 2.68
N GLU A 83 -20.44 -7.09 1.71
CA GLU A 83 -20.19 -7.32 0.28
C GLU A 83 -18.73 -7.02 -0.09
N LEU A 84 -18.20 -5.88 0.39
CA LEU A 84 -16.81 -5.50 0.15
C LEU A 84 -15.84 -6.46 0.83
N LYS A 85 -16.12 -6.87 2.05
CA LYS A 85 -15.35 -7.88 2.79
C LYS A 85 -15.30 -9.19 2.03
N ALA A 86 -16.46 -9.66 1.53
CA ALA A 86 -16.54 -10.88 0.73
C ALA A 86 -15.73 -10.74 -0.57
N ALA A 87 -15.83 -9.60 -1.28
CA ALA A 87 -15.10 -9.34 -2.51
C ALA A 87 -13.57 -9.31 -2.30
N ILE A 88 -13.08 -8.64 -1.24
CA ILE A 88 -11.65 -8.60 -0.90
C ILE A 88 -11.16 -10.00 -0.50
N THR A 89 -11.94 -10.74 0.29
CA THR A 89 -11.57 -12.10 0.71
C THR A 89 -11.49 -13.05 -0.49
N ALA A 90 -12.40 -12.92 -1.45
CA ALA A 90 -12.45 -13.73 -2.65
C ALA A 90 -11.40 -13.33 -3.71
N ALA A 91 -10.77 -12.16 -3.58
CA ALA A 91 -9.76 -11.69 -4.55
C ALA A 91 -8.58 -12.66 -4.63
N GLU A 92 -8.22 -13.06 -5.85
CA GLU A 92 -7.13 -14.00 -6.12
C GLU A 92 -5.81 -13.32 -6.53
N THR A 93 -5.86 -12.01 -6.77
CA THR A 93 -4.69 -11.25 -7.21
C THR A 93 -4.52 -9.96 -6.41
N MET A 94 -3.26 -9.52 -6.26
CA MET A 94 -2.92 -8.26 -5.62
C MET A 94 -3.57 -7.06 -6.32
N VAL A 95 -3.65 -7.10 -7.65
CA VAL A 95 -4.26 -6.04 -8.47
C VAL A 95 -5.73 -5.84 -8.09
N LEU A 96 -6.48 -6.95 -7.99
CA LEU A 96 -7.90 -6.89 -7.63
C LEU A 96 -8.11 -6.33 -6.21
N VAL A 97 -7.24 -6.70 -5.25
CA VAL A 97 -7.27 -6.14 -3.89
C VAL A 97 -7.02 -4.64 -3.90
N GLU A 98 -6.02 -4.17 -4.66
CA GLU A 98 -5.70 -2.75 -4.77
C GLU A 98 -6.81 -1.95 -5.49
N ASP A 99 -7.45 -2.52 -6.50
CA ASP A 99 -8.58 -1.89 -7.20
C ASP A 99 -9.79 -1.73 -6.28
N LEU A 100 -10.11 -2.75 -5.49
CA LEU A 100 -11.18 -2.67 -4.48
C LEU A 100 -10.85 -1.66 -3.37
N TYR A 101 -9.58 -1.53 -3.00
CA TYR A 101 -9.13 -0.59 -1.97
C TYR A 101 -9.02 0.84 -2.47
N ARG A 102 -8.85 1.08 -3.77
CA ARG A 102 -8.59 2.41 -4.36
C ARG A 102 -9.55 3.51 -3.90
N PRO A 103 -10.89 3.28 -3.82
CA PRO A 103 -11.83 4.30 -3.34
C PRO A 103 -11.65 4.67 -1.85
N TYR A 104 -11.10 3.74 -1.06
CA TYR A 104 -10.93 3.86 0.40
C TYR A 104 -9.52 4.26 0.80
N LYS A 105 -8.57 4.25 -0.18
CA LYS A 105 -7.19 4.60 0.08
C LYS A 105 -7.11 6.06 0.53
N GLN A 106 -6.64 6.25 1.77
CA GLN A 106 -6.40 7.59 2.29
C GLN A 106 -5.36 8.29 1.41
N LYS A 107 -5.71 9.45 0.90
CA LYS A 107 -4.76 10.29 0.16
C LYS A 107 -3.64 10.69 1.12
N ARG A 108 -2.41 10.44 0.73
CA ARG A 108 -1.25 10.90 1.50
C ARG A 108 -1.36 12.41 1.68
N ARG A 109 -1.25 12.86 2.94
CA ARG A 109 -1.22 14.28 3.25
C ARG A 109 0.02 14.90 2.60
N THR A 110 -0.19 15.66 1.55
CA THR A 110 0.85 16.38 0.81
C THR A 110 1.00 17.79 1.32
N ARG A 111 2.10 18.46 1.00
CA ARG A 111 2.27 19.88 1.33
C ARG A 111 1.17 20.75 0.72
N ALA A 112 0.69 20.40 -0.49
CA ALA A 112 -0.44 21.07 -1.12
C ALA A 112 -1.75 20.91 -0.32
N THR A 113 -2.01 19.73 0.25
CA THR A 113 -3.15 19.50 1.14
C THR A 113 -3.02 20.34 2.42
N ILE A 114 -1.82 20.39 3.01
CA ILE A 114 -1.53 21.21 4.19
C ILE A 114 -1.73 22.70 3.88
N ALA A 115 -1.25 23.18 2.75
CA ALA A 115 -1.45 24.56 2.32
C ALA A 115 -2.95 24.90 2.16
N LYS A 116 -3.74 23.95 1.64
CA LYS A 116 -5.18 24.10 1.49
C LYS A 116 -5.92 24.14 2.83
N GLU A 117 -5.54 23.25 3.75
CA GLU A 117 -6.07 23.22 5.13
C GLU A 117 -5.75 24.51 5.88
N LYS A 118 -4.58 25.11 5.63
CA LYS A 118 -4.16 26.41 6.18
C LYS A 118 -4.82 27.63 5.50
N GLY A 119 -5.67 27.41 4.50
CA GLY A 119 -6.36 28.51 3.80
C GLY A 119 -5.50 29.29 2.83
N LEU A 120 -4.36 28.74 2.41
CA LEU A 120 -3.39 29.40 1.51
C LEU A 120 -3.75 29.28 0.02
N GLU A 121 -4.93 28.77 -0.32
CA GLU A 121 -5.36 28.60 -1.72
C GLU A 121 -5.44 29.92 -2.49
N PRO A 122 -5.96 31.04 -1.92
CA PRO A 122 -5.96 32.32 -2.62
C PRO A 122 -4.54 32.86 -2.89
N LEU A 123 -3.59 32.66 -1.95
CA LEU A 123 -2.20 33.04 -2.15
C LEU A 123 -1.56 32.23 -3.28
N ALA A 124 -1.84 30.93 -3.35
CA ALA A 124 -1.36 30.08 -4.45
C ALA A 124 -1.92 30.52 -5.81
N GLN A 125 -3.19 30.91 -5.87
CA GLN A 125 -3.80 31.44 -7.10
C GLN A 125 -3.20 32.79 -7.51
N PHE A 126 -2.95 33.69 -6.55
CA PHE A 126 -2.26 34.96 -6.81
C PHE A 126 -0.86 34.76 -7.40
N ILE A 127 -0.07 33.86 -6.81
CA ILE A 127 1.27 33.53 -7.33
C ILE A 127 1.17 32.89 -8.72
N TYR A 128 0.20 31.98 -8.93
CA TYR A 128 0.03 31.30 -10.22
C TYR A 128 -0.40 32.24 -11.34
N ALA A 129 -1.24 33.23 -11.05
CA ALA A 129 -1.71 34.21 -12.04
C ALA A 129 -0.57 35.09 -12.59
N GLN A 130 0.55 35.22 -11.86
CA GLN A 130 1.71 36.03 -12.24
C GLN A 130 1.35 37.48 -12.60
N GLU A 131 0.24 37.97 -12.12
CA GLU A 131 -0.17 39.37 -12.26
C GLU A 131 0.64 40.21 -11.25
N ALA A 132 1.76 40.78 -11.69
CA ALA A 132 2.71 41.52 -10.85
C ALA A 132 2.13 42.88 -10.40
N THR A 133 0.99 42.87 -9.73
CA THR A 133 0.37 44.05 -9.17
C THR A 133 0.84 44.39 -7.76
N GLU A 134 1.39 43.41 -7.06
CA GLU A 134 1.82 43.52 -5.66
C GLU A 134 2.96 42.55 -5.36
N ASP A 135 3.82 42.90 -4.39
CA ASP A 135 4.89 42.02 -3.97
C ASP A 135 4.33 40.78 -3.27
N VAL A 136 4.82 39.58 -3.65
CA VAL A 136 4.38 38.29 -3.11
C VAL A 136 4.57 38.23 -1.59
N GLU A 137 5.64 38.81 -1.05
CA GLU A 137 5.89 38.83 0.39
C GLU A 137 4.88 39.70 1.15
N VAL A 138 4.49 40.83 0.56
CA VAL A 138 3.43 41.70 1.13
C VAL A 138 2.11 40.96 1.13
N LYS A 139 1.75 40.33 0.03
CA LYS A 139 0.50 39.54 -0.05
C LYS A 139 0.51 38.33 0.89
N ALA A 140 1.64 37.65 1.02
CA ALA A 140 1.79 36.52 1.91
C ALA A 140 1.65 36.88 3.40
N ALA A 141 1.99 38.12 3.78
CA ALA A 141 1.84 38.59 5.15
C ALA A 141 0.37 38.63 5.62
N GLU A 142 -0.59 38.78 4.71
CA GLU A 142 -2.02 38.73 5.02
C GLU A 142 -2.50 37.34 5.49
N PHE A 143 -1.72 36.29 5.20
CA PHE A 143 -2.02 34.90 5.52
C PHE A 143 -1.29 34.38 6.76
N ILE A 144 -0.61 35.22 7.50
CA ILE A 144 -0.01 34.86 8.80
C ILE A 144 -1.16 34.62 9.77
N SER A 145 -1.20 33.46 10.41
CA SER A 145 -2.25 33.08 11.34
C SER A 145 -1.69 32.22 12.47
N ASP A 146 -2.16 32.50 13.67
CA ASP A 146 -1.90 31.71 14.88
C ASP A 146 -3.09 30.81 15.25
N GLU A 147 -4.10 30.70 14.37
CA GLU A 147 -5.26 29.83 14.60
C GLU A 147 -4.84 28.36 14.65
N GLU A 148 -5.34 27.64 15.65
CA GLU A 148 -5.08 26.21 15.82
C GLU A 148 -5.45 25.42 14.56
N GLY A 149 -4.48 24.73 13.97
CA GLY A 149 -4.64 23.98 12.70
C GLY A 149 -4.40 24.78 11.42
N LYS A 150 -4.25 26.13 11.50
CA LYS A 150 -3.91 27.02 10.37
C LYS A 150 -2.65 27.85 10.64
N GLU A 151 -1.83 27.43 11.55
CA GLU A 151 -0.62 28.16 11.96
C GLU A 151 0.32 28.42 10.80
N VAL A 152 0.57 29.68 10.50
CA VAL A 152 1.55 30.17 9.50
C VAL A 152 2.35 31.26 10.20
N ALA A 153 3.58 30.93 10.60
CA ALA A 153 4.39 31.80 11.45
C ALA A 153 4.95 33.01 10.71
N THR A 154 5.30 32.85 9.42
CA THR A 154 5.90 33.92 8.62
C THR A 154 5.35 33.94 7.19
N ALA A 155 5.46 35.12 6.53
CA ALA A 155 5.14 35.26 5.11
C ALA A 155 5.93 34.27 4.24
N GLN A 156 7.19 34.00 4.61
CA GLN A 156 8.04 33.05 3.89
C GLN A 156 7.55 31.60 4.04
N ASP A 157 6.97 31.23 5.19
CA ASP A 157 6.31 29.93 5.36
C ASP A 157 5.08 29.82 4.46
N ALA A 158 4.25 30.86 4.40
CA ALA A 158 3.10 30.90 3.50
C ALA A 158 3.51 30.68 2.04
N VAL A 159 4.52 31.36 1.55
CA VAL A 159 5.07 31.21 0.20
C VAL A 159 5.64 29.81 -0.01
N SER A 160 6.38 29.27 0.96
CA SER A 160 6.95 27.92 0.89
C SER A 160 5.88 26.83 0.78
N TYR A 161 4.77 26.95 1.47
CA TYR A 161 3.64 26.01 1.35
C TYR A 161 2.93 26.08 0.01
N THR A 162 2.86 27.27 -0.61
CA THR A 162 2.11 27.50 -1.86
C THR A 162 2.95 27.23 -3.10
N HIS A 163 4.26 27.39 -3.05
CA HIS A 163 5.19 27.19 -4.18
C HIS A 163 5.10 25.78 -4.79
N LEU A 164 4.83 24.76 -3.99
CA LEU A 164 4.74 23.36 -4.46
C LEU A 164 3.44 23.04 -5.19
N ARG A 165 2.38 23.84 -5.00
CA ARG A 165 1.10 23.64 -5.69
C ARG A 165 1.11 24.20 -7.11
N ALA A 166 1.98 25.14 -7.41
CA ALA A 166 2.10 25.72 -8.74
C ALA A 166 2.70 24.70 -9.76
N HIS A 167 3.21 23.55 -9.28
CA HIS A 167 3.81 22.49 -10.07
C HIS A 167 2.98 21.20 -10.17
N GLU A 168 1.83 21.09 -9.48
CA GLU A 168 0.85 20.00 -9.59
C GLU A 168 -0.36 20.42 -10.43
#